data_70b98e5b87215881745163adb15b150a
#
_entry.id   70b98e5b87215881745163adb15b150a
#
_cell.length_a   1.000
_cell.length_b   1.000
_cell.length_c   1.000
_cell.angle_alpha   90.00
_cell.angle_beta   90.00
_cell.angle_gamma   90.00
#
_symmetry.space_group_name_H-M   'P 1'
#
loop_
_entity.id
_entity.type
_entity.pdbx_description
1 polymer ?
#
loop_
_entity_poly.entity_id
_entity_poly.type
_entity_poly.pdbx_seq_one_letter_code
_entity_poly.pdbx_strand_id
1 'polypeptide(L)'
;MGLKYDARLDLSALSDALEKRGLTPGGRVQKAVDEAVIRYCDPKVPFRTGTLKHSAITASAIGDGMIVYATPYARYLYYGEVYGPNIPIFEGGELAGFFSPPHKYPTGRPLTYNGAPDRGSYWFERAMAEHKDDIIREAAALAGGRPGR
;
A
#
# COMPACT_ATOMS: atom_id res chain seq x y z
N MET A 1 -5.56 -49.57 -32.55
CA MET A 1 -6.62 -48.95 -31.78
C MET A 1 -6.04 -47.76 -30.99
N GLY A 2 -6.60 -46.60 -31.14
CA GLY A 2 -6.20 -45.43 -30.35
C GLY A 2 -7.13 -45.24 -29.18
N LEU A 3 -6.59 -44.84 -28.03
CA LEU A 3 -7.36 -44.41 -26.86
C LEU A 3 -7.58 -42.89 -26.94
N LYS A 4 -8.84 -42.45 -26.88
CA LYS A 4 -9.19 -41.02 -26.91
C LYS A 4 -9.77 -40.66 -25.56
N TYR A 5 -9.28 -39.56 -25.00
CA TYR A 5 -9.83 -38.94 -23.83
C TYR A 5 -10.48 -37.61 -24.20
N ASP A 6 -11.70 -37.36 -23.71
CA ASP A 6 -12.33 -36.05 -23.79
C ASP A 6 -12.32 -35.47 -22.36
N ALA A 7 -11.46 -34.49 -22.15
CA ALA A 7 -11.37 -33.80 -20.87
C ALA A 7 -11.95 -32.39 -21.03
N ARG A 8 -13.10 -32.13 -20.41
CA ARG A 8 -13.76 -30.81 -20.41
C ARG A 8 -13.79 -30.27 -19.00
N LEU A 9 -13.30 -29.05 -18.83
CA LEU A 9 -13.43 -28.31 -17.59
C LEU A 9 -14.70 -27.49 -17.62
N ASP A 10 -15.60 -27.72 -16.66
CA ASP A 10 -16.77 -26.87 -16.45
C ASP A 10 -16.36 -25.64 -15.63
N LEU A 11 -16.18 -24.50 -16.33
CA LEU A 11 -15.80 -23.24 -15.73
C LEU A 11 -16.95 -22.58 -14.92
N SER A 12 -18.20 -22.97 -15.14
CA SER A 12 -19.32 -22.45 -14.37
C SER A 12 -19.27 -22.92 -12.92
N ALA A 13 -19.03 -24.21 -12.72
CA ALA A 13 -18.85 -24.78 -11.37
C ALA A 13 -17.63 -24.18 -10.63
N LEU A 14 -16.57 -23.83 -11.36
CA LEU A 14 -15.42 -23.15 -10.78
C LEU A 14 -15.78 -21.72 -10.34
N SER A 15 -16.50 -20.97 -11.16
CA SER A 15 -16.95 -19.60 -10.82
C SER A 15 -17.80 -19.60 -9.55
N ASP A 16 -18.76 -20.50 -9.45
CA ASP A 16 -19.63 -20.65 -8.27
C ASP A 16 -18.82 -21.02 -7.01
N ALA A 17 -17.83 -21.88 -7.16
CA ALA A 17 -16.96 -22.27 -6.07
C ALA A 17 -16.08 -21.11 -5.58
N LEU A 18 -15.57 -20.29 -6.47
CA LEU A 18 -14.80 -19.08 -6.14
C LEU A 18 -15.66 -18.03 -5.45
N GLU A 19 -16.90 -17.82 -5.93
CA GLU A 19 -17.82 -16.88 -5.33
C GLU A 19 -18.21 -17.29 -3.90
N LYS A 20 -18.56 -18.55 -3.68
CA LYS A 20 -18.87 -19.10 -2.35
C LYS A 20 -17.72 -18.91 -1.36
N ARG A 21 -16.49 -18.98 -1.82
CA ARG A 21 -15.29 -18.76 -1.01
C ARG A 21 -14.89 -17.28 -0.88
N GLY A 22 -15.57 -16.38 -1.60
CA GLY A 22 -15.28 -14.96 -1.59
C GLY A 22 -13.97 -14.58 -2.30
N LEU A 23 -13.54 -15.42 -3.25
CA LEU A 23 -12.29 -15.25 -4.02
C LEU A 23 -12.50 -14.51 -5.35
N THR A 24 -13.70 -14.02 -5.62
CA THR A 24 -13.99 -13.17 -6.77
C THR A 24 -13.49 -11.75 -6.54
N PRO A 25 -13.22 -10.97 -7.62
CA PRO A 25 -12.90 -9.56 -7.49
C PRO A 25 -13.97 -8.81 -6.68
N GLY A 26 -13.54 -7.97 -5.73
CA GLY A 26 -14.45 -7.29 -4.80
C GLY A 26 -15.09 -8.19 -3.72
N GLY A 27 -14.72 -9.46 -3.66
CA GLY A 27 -15.21 -10.42 -2.68
C GLY A 27 -14.65 -10.18 -1.27
N ARG A 28 -15.22 -10.91 -0.30
CA ARG A 28 -14.84 -10.73 1.12
C ARG A 28 -13.35 -10.98 1.41
N VAL A 29 -12.72 -11.89 0.68
CA VAL A 29 -11.29 -12.19 0.87
C VAL A 29 -10.43 -11.02 0.37
N GLN A 30 -10.73 -10.45 -0.81
CA GLN A 30 -9.99 -9.29 -1.31
C GLN A 30 -10.14 -8.09 -0.37
N LYS A 31 -11.35 -7.84 0.13
CA LYS A 31 -11.59 -6.76 1.10
C LYS A 31 -10.76 -6.95 2.37
N ALA A 32 -10.73 -8.17 2.90
CA ALA A 32 -9.94 -8.47 4.08
C ALA A 32 -8.43 -8.32 3.84
N VAL A 33 -7.94 -8.67 2.66
CA VAL A 33 -6.53 -8.47 2.27
C VAL A 33 -6.21 -6.98 2.21
N ASP A 34 -7.04 -6.16 1.57
CA ASP A 34 -6.83 -4.72 1.46
C ASP A 34 -6.81 -4.05 2.85
N GLU A 35 -7.75 -4.40 3.71
CA GLU A 35 -7.81 -3.92 5.09
C GLU A 35 -6.59 -4.38 5.92
N ALA A 36 -6.14 -5.62 5.74
CA ALA A 36 -4.96 -6.14 6.41
C ALA A 36 -3.69 -5.40 5.97
N VAL A 37 -3.53 -5.13 4.68
CA VAL A 37 -2.40 -4.34 4.15
C VAL A 37 -2.38 -2.95 4.78
N ILE A 38 -3.51 -2.25 4.82
CA ILE A 38 -3.60 -0.93 5.46
C ILE A 38 -3.22 -1.04 6.93
N ARG A 39 -3.75 -2.00 7.66
CA ARG A 39 -3.48 -2.22 9.09
C ARG A 39 -2.01 -2.48 9.40
N TYR A 40 -1.35 -3.33 8.62
CA TYR A 40 0.07 -3.64 8.82
C TYR A 40 1.01 -2.53 8.33
N CYS A 41 0.59 -1.73 7.35
CA CYS A 41 1.34 -0.54 6.95
C CYS A 41 1.23 0.61 7.95
N ASP A 42 0.11 0.74 8.64
CA ASP A 42 -0.22 1.88 9.53
C ASP A 42 0.89 2.26 10.53
N PRO A 43 1.49 1.33 11.30
CA PRO A 43 2.56 1.66 12.24
C PRO A 43 3.87 2.10 11.56
N LYS A 44 4.02 1.85 10.25
CA LYS A 44 5.23 2.16 9.48
C LYS A 44 5.08 3.44 8.64
N VAL A 45 3.86 3.89 8.39
CA VAL A 45 3.57 5.13 7.67
C VAL A 45 4.02 6.34 8.48
N PRO A 46 4.73 7.30 7.87
CA PRO A 46 5.10 8.54 8.55
C PRO A 46 3.90 9.26 9.14
N PHE A 47 4.03 9.73 10.37
CA PHE A 47 2.95 10.36 11.09
C PHE A 47 3.33 11.76 11.59
N ARG A 48 2.55 12.74 11.16
CA ARG A 48 2.61 14.11 11.70
C ARG A 48 1.21 14.58 12.14
N THR A 49 0.28 14.60 11.20
CA THR A 49 -1.11 15.00 11.45
C THR A 49 -2.09 13.84 11.24
N GLY A 50 -1.60 12.70 10.71
CA GLY A 50 -2.42 11.56 10.35
C GLY A 50 -3.03 11.64 8.94
N THR A 51 -2.91 12.75 8.23
CA THR A 51 -3.52 12.94 6.89
C THR A 51 -3.05 11.88 5.89
N LEU A 52 -1.75 11.57 5.85
CA LEU A 52 -1.20 10.55 4.96
C LEU A 52 -1.82 9.18 5.24
N LYS A 53 -1.82 8.76 6.48
CA LYS A 53 -2.37 7.49 6.94
C LYS A 53 -3.87 7.37 6.65
N HIS A 54 -4.65 8.44 6.94
CA HIS A 54 -6.09 8.47 6.65
C HIS A 54 -6.39 8.43 5.15
N SER A 55 -5.49 8.95 4.30
CA SER A 55 -5.69 8.93 2.85
C SER A 55 -5.73 7.51 2.28
N ALA A 56 -5.04 6.55 2.89
CA ALA A 56 -5.13 5.15 2.49
C ALA A 56 -6.55 4.59 2.61
N ILE A 57 -7.29 5.01 3.65
CA ILE A 57 -8.67 4.56 3.88
C ILE A 57 -9.63 5.30 2.95
N THR A 58 -9.47 6.60 2.81
CA THR A 58 -10.43 7.46 2.10
C THR A 58 -10.25 7.43 0.58
N ALA A 59 -9.05 7.15 0.09
CA ALA A 59 -8.74 7.14 -1.34
C ALA A 59 -8.67 5.74 -1.96
N SER A 60 -8.69 4.68 -1.15
CA SER A 60 -8.70 3.30 -1.65
C SER A 60 -10.12 2.76 -1.74
N ALA A 61 -10.43 2.09 -2.85
CA ALA A 61 -11.65 1.30 -2.99
C ALA A 61 -11.40 -0.11 -2.45
N ILE A 62 -11.83 -0.37 -1.22
CA ILE A 62 -11.60 -1.65 -0.54
C ILE A 62 -12.31 -2.78 -1.29
N GLY A 63 -11.53 -3.76 -1.73
CA GLY A 63 -11.96 -4.87 -2.56
C GLY A 63 -11.37 -4.85 -3.98
N ASP A 64 -10.76 -3.73 -4.39
CA ASP A 64 -10.15 -3.59 -5.72
C ASP A 64 -8.71 -4.12 -5.79
N GLY A 65 -8.10 -4.42 -4.63
CA GLY A 65 -6.72 -4.89 -4.56
C GLY A 65 -5.68 -3.78 -4.76
N MET A 66 -6.08 -2.52 -4.60
CA MET A 66 -5.20 -1.36 -4.76
C MET A 66 -5.34 -0.40 -3.58
N ILE A 67 -4.23 -0.13 -2.91
CA ILE A 67 -4.17 0.84 -1.81
C ILE A 67 -3.51 2.13 -2.33
N VAL A 68 -4.18 3.25 -2.11
CA VAL A 68 -3.78 4.57 -2.60
C VAL A 68 -3.53 5.52 -1.44
N TYR A 69 -2.34 6.10 -1.39
CA TYR A 69 -2.00 7.20 -0.50
C TYR A 69 -2.07 8.52 -1.28
N ALA A 70 -3.20 9.21 -1.22
CA ALA A 70 -3.56 10.30 -2.14
C ALA A 70 -3.08 11.69 -1.70
N THR A 71 -2.07 11.80 -0.84
CA THR A 71 -1.52 13.11 -0.49
C THR A 71 -0.44 13.55 -1.48
N PRO A 72 -0.31 14.84 -1.81
CA PRO A 72 0.69 15.33 -2.78
C PRO A 72 2.14 14.98 -2.42
N TYR A 73 2.40 14.81 -1.14
CA TYR A 73 3.73 14.51 -0.60
C TYR A 73 3.98 13.03 -0.32
N ALA A 74 2.98 12.15 -0.53
CA ALA A 74 3.09 10.71 -0.24
C ALA A 74 4.29 10.08 -0.95
N ARG A 75 4.48 10.41 -2.23
CA ARG A 75 5.59 9.89 -3.04
C ARG A 75 6.96 10.26 -2.45
N TYR A 76 7.15 11.50 -2.03
CA TYR A 76 8.41 11.95 -1.46
C TYR A 76 8.71 11.27 -0.13
N LEU A 77 7.72 11.12 0.72
CA LEU A 77 7.84 10.40 1.98
C LEU A 77 8.09 8.91 1.77
N TYR A 78 7.52 8.35 0.71
CA TYR A 78 7.70 6.93 0.41
C TYR A 78 9.14 6.60 0.00
N TYR A 79 9.70 7.36 -0.91
CA TYR A 79 11.09 7.16 -1.33
C TYR A 79 12.13 7.71 -0.35
N GLY A 80 11.72 8.55 0.57
CA GLY A 80 12.59 9.01 1.66
C GLY A 80 13.65 10.01 1.27
N GLU A 81 13.44 10.77 0.21
CA GLU A 81 14.41 11.72 -0.30
C GLU A 81 13.88 13.16 -0.30
N VAL A 82 14.74 14.09 0.09
CA VAL A 82 14.44 15.52 0.05
C VAL A 82 14.46 15.99 -1.40
N TYR A 83 13.39 16.61 -1.83
CA TYR A 83 13.29 17.26 -3.14
C TYR A 83 13.46 18.77 -2.99
N GLY A 84 14.27 19.34 -3.84
CA GLY A 84 14.59 20.78 -3.84
C GLY A 84 14.77 21.33 -5.25
N PRO A 85 15.23 22.58 -5.34
CA PRO A 85 15.47 23.49 -4.24
C PRO A 85 14.23 24.16 -3.69
N ASN A 86 14.26 24.52 -2.40
CA ASN A 86 13.45 25.61 -1.86
C ASN A 86 14.40 26.80 -1.76
N ILE A 87 14.10 27.89 -2.49
CA ILE A 87 14.94 29.08 -2.57
C ILE A 87 14.55 30.03 -1.45
N PRO A 88 15.44 30.34 -0.50
CA PRO A 88 15.11 31.27 0.57
C PRO A 88 14.90 32.68 0.01
N ILE A 89 13.88 33.37 0.51
CA ILE A 89 13.58 34.76 0.21
C ILE A 89 13.97 35.56 1.43
N PHE A 90 14.82 36.59 1.22
CA PHE A 90 15.24 37.52 2.28
C PHE A 90 14.63 38.89 2.00
N GLU A 91 14.05 39.49 3.01
CA GLU A 91 13.57 40.87 3.01
C GLU A 91 14.27 41.62 4.17
N GLY A 92 14.92 42.72 3.83
CA GLY A 92 15.67 43.50 4.84
C GLY A 92 16.82 42.74 5.54
N GLY A 93 17.32 41.65 4.96
CA GLY A 93 18.36 40.78 5.52
C GLY A 93 17.81 39.65 6.43
N GLU A 94 16.52 39.59 6.66
CA GLU A 94 15.86 38.52 7.41
C GLU A 94 15.14 37.53 6.48
N LEU A 95 15.07 36.26 6.89
CA LEU A 95 14.40 35.24 6.13
C LEU A 95 12.88 35.49 6.16
N ALA A 96 12.32 35.92 5.03
CA ALA A 96 10.88 36.17 4.87
C ALA A 96 10.08 34.92 4.47
N GLY A 97 10.76 33.94 3.84
CA GLY A 97 10.09 32.70 3.39
C GLY A 97 10.92 31.90 2.42
N PHE A 98 10.25 30.98 1.72
CA PHE A 98 10.87 30.16 0.68
C PHE A 98 10.04 30.18 -0.59
N PHE A 99 10.68 30.39 -1.73
CA PHE A 99 10.09 30.14 -3.02
C PHE A 99 10.26 28.66 -3.37
N SER A 100 9.15 28.02 -3.75
CA SER A 100 9.10 26.62 -4.16
C SER A 100 8.93 26.53 -5.68
N PRO A 101 10.01 26.31 -6.45
CA PRO A 101 9.91 26.16 -7.89
C PRO A 101 8.97 25.04 -8.29
N PRO A 102 8.26 25.13 -9.43
CA PRO A 102 7.35 24.09 -9.89
C PRO A 102 8.06 22.79 -10.24
N HIS A 103 9.33 22.86 -10.64
CA HIS A 103 10.17 21.70 -10.89
C HIS A 103 11.13 21.48 -9.72
N LYS A 104 11.03 20.32 -9.10
CA LYS A 104 11.90 19.89 -8.01
C LYS A 104 12.65 18.63 -8.41
N TYR A 105 13.89 18.56 -7.99
CA TYR A 105 14.79 17.44 -8.24
C TYR A 105 15.18 16.77 -6.92
N PRO A 106 15.46 15.45 -6.94
CA PRO A 106 16.02 14.77 -5.79
C PRO A 106 17.38 15.38 -5.42
N THR A 107 17.59 15.64 -4.14
CA THR A 107 18.81 16.30 -3.64
C THR A 107 19.88 15.33 -3.16
N GLY A 108 19.59 14.02 -3.12
CA GLY A 108 20.45 13.00 -2.53
C GLY A 108 20.45 13.01 -0.99
N ARG A 109 19.69 13.90 -0.35
CA ARG A 109 19.58 13.96 1.11
C ARG A 109 18.42 13.12 1.59
N PRO A 110 18.62 12.21 2.56
CA PRO A 110 17.54 11.42 3.13
C PRO A 110 16.59 12.29 3.96
N LEU A 111 15.31 11.93 3.93
CA LEU A 111 14.33 12.48 4.85
C LEU A 111 14.50 11.88 6.25
N THR A 112 14.23 12.68 7.26
CA THR A 112 14.09 12.23 8.64
C THR A 112 12.60 12.12 9.00
N TYR A 113 12.26 11.12 9.80
CA TYR A 113 10.87 10.84 10.15
C TYR A 113 10.67 10.86 11.66
N ASN A 114 9.57 11.45 12.10
CA ASN A 114 9.13 11.30 13.48
C ASN A 114 8.66 9.85 13.70
N GLY A 115 9.19 9.21 14.74
CA GLY A 115 8.90 7.81 15.05
C GLY A 115 9.79 6.81 14.32
N ALA A 116 10.91 7.25 13.71
CA ALA A 116 11.92 6.35 13.21
C ALA A 116 12.55 5.53 14.37
N PRO A 117 12.94 4.26 14.12
CA PRO A 117 13.01 3.58 12.82
C PRO A 117 11.71 2.93 12.35
N ASP A 118 10.68 2.83 13.20
CA ASP A 118 9.46 2.12 12.84
C ASP A 118 8.71 2.83 11.71
N ARG A 119 8.54 4.15 11.83
CA ARG A 119 7.94 5.00 10.79
C ARG A 119 9.00 5.50 9.84
N GLY A 120 8.73 5.42 8.53
CA GLY A 120 9.71 5.85 7.54
C GLY A 120 9.32 5.50 6.10
N SER A 121 10.34 5.56 5.23
CA SER A 121 10.21 5.21 3.81
C SER A 121 9.87 3.74 3.59
N TYR A 122 9.41 3.42 2.38
CA TYR A 122 9.12 2.04 1.94
C TYR A 122 8.25 1.23 2.91
N TRP A 123 7.24 1.88 3.50
CA TRP A 123 6.38 1.25 4.52
C TRP A 123 5.65 0.01 4.02
N PHE A 124 5.29 -0.07 2.74
CA PHE A 124 4.64 -1.25 2.18
C PHE A 124 5.59 -2.44 2.13
N GLU A 125 6.77 -2.30 1.53
CA GLU A 125 7.76 -3.39 1.44
C GLU A 125 8.20 -3.88 2.81
N ARG A 126 8.38 -2.95 3.75
CA ARG A 126 8.74 -3.29 5.14
C ARG A 126 7.61 -4.03 5.85
N ALA A 127 6.36 -3.61 5.66
CA ALA A 127 5.21 -4.30 6.21
C ALA A 127 5.05 -5.69 5.59
N MET A 128 5.23 -5.82 4.28
CA MET A 128 5.14 -7.12 3.60
C MET A 128 6.27 -8.07 4.00
N ALA A 129 7.48 -7.56 4.20
CA ALA A 129 8.60 -8.39 4.68
C ALA A 129 8.31 -9.03 6.06
N GLU A 130 7.56 -8.34 6.91
CA GLU A 130 7.24 -8.80 8.27
C GLU A 130 5.92 -9.59 8.34
N HIS A 131 4.90 -9.20 7.57
CA HIS A 131 3.51 -9.64 7.78
C HIS A 131 2.84 -10.31 6.58
N LYS A 132 3.56 -10.53 5.46
CA LYS A 132 2.99 -11.19 4.29
C LYS A 132 2.34 -12.53 4.61
N ASP A 133 3.03 -13.34 5.42
CA ASP A 133 2.55 -14.67 5.79
C ASP A 133 1.32 -14.60 6.70
N ASP A 134 1.21 -13.57 7.53
CA ASP A 134 0.03 -13.34 8.36
C ASP A 134 -1.17 -12.99 7.49
N ILE A 135 -0.99 -12.10 6.50
CA ILE A 135 -2.04 -11.73 5.55
C ILE A 135 -2.52 -12.95 4.75
N ILE A 136 -1.59 -13.77 4.25
CA ILE A 136 -1.92 -15.00 3.52
C ILE A 136 -2.71 -15.95 4.40
N ARG A 137 -2.32 -16.09 5.67
CA ARG A 137 -2.99 -16.97 6.63
C ARG A 137 -4.40 -16.51 6.96
N GLU A 138 -4.59 -15.20 7.16
CA GLU A 138 -5.91 -14.59 7.37
C GLU A 138 -6.81 -14.78 6.14
N ALA A 139 -6.28 -14.52 4.94
CA ALA A 139 -7.00 -14.69 3.68
C ALA A 139 -7.41 -16.16 3.44
N ALA A 140 -6.50 -17.10 3.68
CA ALA A 140 -6.76 -18.53 3.53
C ALA A 140 -7.84 -19.03 4.51
N ALA A 141 -7.78 -18.58 5.75
CA ALA A 141 -8.79 -18.93 6.76
C ALA A 141 -10.18 -18.41 6.35
N LEU A 142 -10.25 -17.17 5.85
CA LEU A 142 -11.50 -16.56 5.40
C LEU A 142 -12.08 -17.24 4.15
N ALA A 143 -11.23 -17.76 3.27
CA ALA A 143 -11.63 -18.54 2.09
C ALA A 143 -12.06 -19.99 2.43
N GLY A 144 -11.96 -20.40 3.71
CA GLY A 144 -12.23 -21.77 4.15
C GLY A 144 -11.11 -22.74 3.81
N GLY A 145 -9.91 -22.23 3.56
CA GLY A 145 -8.70 -23.01 3.32
C GLY A 145 -7.86 -23.18 4.57
N ARG A 146 -6.91 -24.12 4.50
CA ARG A 146 -5.80 -24.18 5.46
C ARG A 146 -4.58 -23.57 4.76
N PRO A 147 -3.81 -22.68 5.42
CA PRO A 147 -2.56 -22.22 4.85
C PRO A 147 -1.65 -23.44 4.62
N GLY A 148 -1.10 -23.53 3.41
CA GLY A 148 -0.10 -24.54 3.11
C GLY A 148 1.11 -24.38 4.06
N ARG A 149 1.69 -25.50 4.41
CA ARG A 149 2.96 -25.53 5.15
C ARG A 149 4.11 -25.20 4.22
#